data_a6f5cebece42ac7ad9d7ad87a5952191
#
_entry.id   a6f5cebece42ac7ad9d7ad87a5952191
#
_cell.length_a   1.000
_cell.length_b   1.000
_cell.length_c   1.000
_cell.angle_alpha   90.00
_cell.angle_beta   90.00
_cell.angle_gamma   90.00
#
_symmetry.space_group_name_H-M   'P 1'
#
loop_
_entity.id
_entity.type
_entity.pdbx_description
1 polymer ?
#
loop_
_entity_poly.entity_id
_entity_poly.type
_entity_poly.pdbx_seq_one_letter_code
_entity_poly.pdbx_strand_id
1 'polypeptide(L)'
;MKHLRFGAAVLALGLFATTAHSAETIRMLAPTWLGFAPVHVANDLGCFKDEGLEVDYKFEDDRTNVLAAYARGDIEVDMRTVGEHQGRPRDASTPGVIIGTIDESLGGDGVITDDAIKSVADLKGKTVAAEPNIPARLLLQLELKKQGLTLADVQIKDIATADTGAVFADSSIAAIATYEPFMSQAVKTSSRPGARVMFSSKDYRGIIIDVITARREDLAANPKKYASFLKCIYKAVDFSKAEPDKYAELAAPHFGLTPADVKETLASSLAYTALADAQSYMGKPGERGKLHDIFDQVMQLNLDNGAAETKLDSNQQIDNAVINSVAP
;
A
#
# COMPACT_ATOMS: atom_id res chain seq x y z
N MET A 1 34.69 -62.31 -54.97
CA MET A 1 35.10 -61.45 -53.88
C MET A 1 34.05 -60.36 -53.75
N LYS A 2 33.16 -60.49 -52.73
CA LYS A 2 32.06 -59.52 -52.51
C LYS A 2 32.47 -58.63 -51.37
N HIS A 3 32.61 -57.34 -51.59
CA HIS A 3 32.87 -56.33 -50.54
C HIS A 3 31.54 -55.87 -49.87
N LEU A 4 31.40 -56.21 -48.64
CA LEU A 4 30.32 -55.76 -47.78
C LEU A 4 30.69 -54.35 -47.21
N ARG A 5 29.89 -53.33 -47.53
CA ARG A 5 30.05 -52.00 -46.96
C ARG A 5 29.08 -51.87 -45.77
N PHE A 6 29.62 -51.74 -44.55
CA PHE A 6 28.90 -51.40 -43.35
C PHE A 6 28.70 -49.87 -43.30
N GLY A 7 27.48 -49.42 -43.37
CA GLY A 7 27.12 -48.01 -43.14
C GLY A 7 26.85 -47.80 -41.63
N ALA A 8 27.65 -46.98 -41.01
CA ALA A 8 27.41 -46.54 -39.61
C ALA A 8 26.39 -45.40 -39.60
N ALA A 9 25.21 -45.63 -39.02
CA ALA A 9 24.24 -44.61 -38.77
C ALA A 9 24.61 -43.92 -37.45
N VAL A 10 25.00 -42.62 -37.53
CA VAL A 10 25.23 -41.78 -36.36
C VAL A 10 23.88 -41.21 -35.93
N LEU A 11 23.34 -41.70 -34.81
CA LEU A 11 22.20 -41.12 -34.14
C LEU A 11 22.66 -39.85 -33.36
N ALA A 12 22.34 -38.68 -33.89
CA ALA A 12 22.53 -37.42 -33.17
C ALA A 12 21.41 -37.28 -32.13
N LEU A 13 21.71 -37.59 -30.85
CA LEU A 13 20.85 -37.20 -29.72
C LEU A 13 20.96 -35.68 -29.53
N GLY A 14 19.92 -34.94 -29.93
CA GLY A 14 19.78 -33.55 -29.59
C GLY A 14 19.48 -33.40 -28.07
N LEU A 15 20.46 -33.00 -27.27
CA LEU A 15 20.23 -32.52 -25.92
C LEU A 15 19.46 -31.20 -26.03
N PHE A 16 18.15 -31.25 -25.76
CA PHE A 16 17.39 -30.06 -25.40
C PHE A 16 17.82 -29.65 -23.98
N ALA A 17 18.78 -28.73 -23.90
CA ALA A 17 19.06 -28.05 -22.66
C ALA A 17 17.84 -27.21 -22.30
N THR A 18 16.97 -27.71 -21.40
CA THR A 18 15.99 -26.88 -20.71
C THR A 18 16.79 -25.95 -19.84
N THR A 19 16.95 -24.70 -20.25
CA THR A 19 17.41 -23.63 -19.35
C THR A 19 16.38 -23.52 -18.24
N ALA A 20 16.71 -24.05 -17.06
CA ALA A 20 15.96 -23.75 -15.85
C ALA A 20 16.05 -22.23 -15.67
N HIS A 21 14.97 -21.52 -16.00
CA HIS A 21 14.84 -20.11 -15.64
C HIS A 21 14.71 -20.09 -14.13
N SER A 22 15.68 -19.52 -13.43
CA SER A 22 15.51 -19.22 -12.01
C SER A 22 14.36 -18.22 -11.88
N ALA A 23 13.48 -18.43 -10.91
CA ALA A 23 12.40 -17.48 -10.64
C ALA A 23 12.99 -16.08 -10.41
N GLU A 24 12.37 -15.07 -11.01
CA GLU A 24 12.72 -13.68 -10.73
C GLU A 24 12.17 -13.28 -9.37
N THR A 25 13.01 -12.68 -8.52
CA THR A 25 12.62 -12.32 -7.15
C THR A 25 12.12 -10.87 -7.09
N ILE A 26 11.05 -10.65 -6.35
CA ILE A 26 10.58 -9.35 -5.88
C ILE A 26 10.61 -9.38 -4.35
N ARG A 27 11.49 -8.58 -3.75
CA ARG A 27 11.52 -8.32 -2.32
C ARG A 27 10.71 -7.06 -2.05
N MET A 28 9.79 -7.11 -1.09
CA MET A 28 8.94 -5.97 -0.79
C MET A 28 8.67 -5.80 0.69
N LEU A 29 8.51 -4.55 1.07
CA LEU A 29 8.04 -4.13 2.39
C LEU A 29 6.77 -3.29 2.22
N ALA A 30 5.83 -3.44 3.12
CA ALA A 30 4.65 -2.60 3.21
C ALA A 30 4.10 -2.63 4.64
N PRO A 31 3.34 -1.61 5.07
CA PRO A 31 2.72 -1.60 6.39
C PRO A 31 1.64 -2.67 6.51
N THR A 32 1.26 -2.95 7.76
CA THR A 32 0.17 -3.88 8.10
C THR A 32 -1.18 -3.25 7.75
N TRP A 33 -1.54 -3.29 6.48
CA TRP A 33 -2.78 -2.76 5.93
C TRP A 33 -3.50 -3.82 5.10
N LEU A 34 -4.78 -4.08 5.38
CA LEU A 34 -5.56 -5.14 4.74
C LEU A 34 -5.76 -4.90 3.22
N GLY A 35 -5.66 -3.66 2.77
CA GLY A 35 -5.65 -3.32 1.35
C GLY A 35 -4.53 -3.98 0.54
N PHE A 36 -3.46 -4.43 1.22
CA PHE A 36 -2.34 -5.15 0.58
C PHE A 36 -2.47 -6.67 0.61
N ALA A 37 -3.57 -7.20 1.17
CA ALA A 37 -3.85 -8.64 1.19
C ALA A 37 -3.84 -9.32 -0.20
N PRO A 38 -4.17 -8.64 -1.33
CA PRO A 38 -4.08 -9.26 -2.65
C PRO A 38 -2.71 -9.84 -2.98
N VAL A 39 -1.61 -9.30 -2.43
CA VAL A 39 -0.26 -9.85 -2.63
C VAL A 39 -0.13 -11.22 -1.96
N HIS A 40 -0.56 -11.35 -0.70
CA HIS A 40 -0.53 -12.62 0.03
C HIS A 40 -1.43 -13.66 -0.64
N VAL A 41 -2.65 -13.26 -0.98
CA VAL A 41 -3.63 -14.16 -1.62
C VAL A 41 -3.14 -14.61 -3.00
N ALA A 42 -2.52 -13.72 -3.79
CA ALA A 42 -1.91 -14.10 -5.07
C ALA A 42 -0.80 -15.14 -4.90
N ASN A 43 -0.01 -15.01 -3.84
CA ASN A 43 1.03 -15.98 -3.48
C ASN A 43 0.44 -17.33 -3.09
N ASP A 44 -0.56 -17.34 -2.21
CA ASP A 44 -1.22 -18.55 -1.71
C ASP A 44 -1.96 -19.30 -2.82
N LEU A 45 -2.50 -18.57 -3.80
CA LEU A 45 -3.09 -19.13 -5.02
C LEU A 45 -2.06 -19.65 -6.02
N GLY A 46 -0.76 -19.43 -5.78
CA GLY A 46 0.32 -19.89 -6.64
C GLY A 46 0.55 -19.04 -7.90
N CYS A 47 -0.16 -17.90 -8.04
CA CYS A 47 -0.09 -17.08 -9.26
C CYS A 47 1.34 -16.59 -9.53
N PHE A 48 2.06 -16.12 -8.54
CA PHE A 48 3.44 -15.66 -8.73
C PHE A 48 4.35 -16.78 -9.24
N LYS A 49 4.24 -17.96 -8.65
CA LYS A 49 5.01 -19.14 -9.09
C LYS A 49 4.69 -19.52 -10.53
N ASP A 50 3.42 -19.46 -10.93
CA ASP A 50 2.99 -19.77 -12.33
C ASP A 50 3.52 -18.72 -13.33
N GLU A 51 3.74 -17.48 -12.88
CA GLU A 51 4.36 -16.41 -13.66
C GLU A 51 5.91 -16.40 -13.57
N GLY A 52 6.52 -17.39 -12.89
CA GLY A 52 7.96 -17.48 -12.71
C GLY A 52 8.54 -16.46 -11.72
N LEU A 53 7.74 -16.00 -10.77
CA LEU A 53 8.12 -15.04 -9.75
C LEU A 53 8.22 -15.70 -8.36
N GLU A 54 9.14 -15.18 -7.56
CA GLU A 54 9.20 -15.38 -6.12
C GLU A 54 9.00 -14.02 -5.44
N VAL A 55 7.96 -13.88 -4.61
CA VAL A 55 7.66 -12.63 -3.90
C VAL A 55 7.93 -12.81 -2.42
N ASP A 56 8.98 -12.15 -1.91
CA ASP A 56 9.33 -12.06 -0.49
C ASP A 56 8.72 -10.79 0.10
N TYR A 57 7.50 -10.92 0.62
CA TYR A 57 6.76 -9.82 1.26
C TYR A 57 6.89 -9.91 2.77
N LYS A 58 7.31 -8.80 3.39
CA LYS A 58 7.35 -8.65 4.85
C LYS A 58 6.64 -7.37 5.27
N PHE A 59 5.92 -7.42 6.38
CA PHE A 59 5.40 -6.22 7.01
C PHE A 59 6.54 -5.39 7.62
N GLU A 60 6.50 -4.10 7.37
CA GLU A 60 7.35 -3.10 8.01
C GLU A 60 6.54 -1.81 8.15
N ASP A 61 6.10 -1.55 9.36
CA ASP A 61 5.25 -0.39 9.66
C ASP A 61 6.08 0.90 9.82
N ASP A 62 7.38 0.82 10.17
CA ASP A 62 8.27 1.98 10.21
C ASP A 62 8.71 2.38 8.80
N ARG A 63 8.16 3.48 8.34
CA ARG A 63 8.47 4.05 7.03
C ARG A 63 9.94 4.39 6.83
N THR A 64 10.65 4.82 7.87
CA THR A 64 12.08 5.15 7.78
C THR A 64 12.89 3.93 7.38
N ASN A 65 12.56 2.77 7.96
CA ASN A 65 13.17 1.49 7.62
C ASN A 65 12.90 1.10 6.17
N VAL A 66 11.65 1.24 5.71
CA VAL A 66 11.27 0.95 4.32
C VAL A 66 12.03 1.82 3.35
N LEU A 67 12.07 3.14 3.56
CA LEU A 67 12.79 4.06 2.68
C LEU A 67 14.30 3.79 2.67
N ALA A 68 14.89 3.44 3.83
CA ALA A 68 16.29 3.04 3.92
C ALA A 68 16.58 1.77 3.13
N ALA A 69 15.74 0.74 3.25
CA ALA A 69 15.84 -0.50 2.48
C ALA A 69 15.71 -0.24 0.98
N TYR A 70 14.77 0.62 0.60
CA TYR A 70 14.55 1.02 -0.79
C TYR A 70 15.74 1.76 -1.38
N ALA A 71 16.32 2.70 -0.64
CA ALA A 71 17.50 3.45 -1.06
C ALA A 71 18.72 2.55 -1.26
N ARG A 72 18.94 1.54 -0.38
CA ARG A 72 20.03 0.58 -0.50
C ARG A 72 19.83 -0.46 -1.62
N GLY A 73 18.61 -0.62 -2.13
CA GLY A 73 18.26 -1.68 -3.09
C GLY A 73 18.02 -3.04 -2.44
N ASP A 74 17.68 -3.04 -1.15
CA ASP A 74 17.32 -4.28 -0.42
C ASP A 74 15.92 -4.78 -0.82
N ILE A 75 15.07 -3.88 -1.33
CA ILE A 75 13.73 -4.16 -1.84
C ILE A 75 13.51 -3.53 -3.22
N GLU A 76 12.65 -4.18 -4.02
CA GLU A 76 12.24 -3.74 -5.35
C GLU A 76 10.89 -3.02 -5.33
N VAL A 77 10.00 -3.37 -4.40
CA VAL A 77 8.61 -2.89 -4.31
C VAL A 77 8.30 -2.39 -2.90
N ASP A 78 7.49 -1.35 -2.86
CA ASP A 78 6.88 -0.79 -1.67
C ASP A 78 5.42 -0.45 -1.98
N MET A 79 4.52 -0.60 -1.01
CA MET A 79 3.11 -0.25 -1.14
C MET A 79 2.72 0.69 0.01
N ARG A 80 2.06 1.79 -0.35
CA ARG A 80 1.59 2.82 0.59
C ARG A 80 0.68 3.82 -0.10
N THR A 81 0.12 4.76 0.63
CA THR A 81 -0.70 5.82 0.03
C THR A 81 0.13 6.80 -0.81
N VAL A 82 -0.54 7.50 -1.73
CA VAL A 82 0.05 8.62 -2.47
C VAL A 82 0.68 9.65 -1.51
N GLY A 83 0.00 9.96 -0.40
CA GLY A 83 0.48 10.93 0.57
C GLY A 83 1.77 10.52 1.27
N GLU A 84 1.87 9.26 1.66
CA GLU A 84 3.09 8.71 2.27
C GLU A 84 4.22 8.59 1.26
N HIS A 85 3.92 8.24 0.00
CA HIS A 85 4.91 8.21 -1.07
C HIS A 85 5.60 9.58 -1.24
N GLN A 86 4.87 10.67 -1.07
CA GLN A 86 5.37 12.04 -1.22
C GLN A 86 6.08 12.58 0.02
N GLY A 87 5.76 12.05 1.19
CA GLY A 87 6.21 12.60 2.48
C GLY A 87 7.69 12.42 2.76
N ARG A 88 8.20 13.20 3.73
CA ARG A 88 9.60 13.14 4.19
C ARG A 88 10.04 11.73 4.61
N PRO A 89 11.29 11.36 4.42
CA PRO A 89 12.42 12.13 3.89
C PRO A 89 12.59 12.05 2.35
N ARG A 90 11.51 11.83 1.59
CA ARG A 90 11.58 11.64 0.15
C ARG A 90 11.91 12.92 -0.61
N ASP A 91 12.75 12.79 -1.63
CA ASP A 91 13.05 13.80 -2.65
C ASP A 91 12.99 13.18 -4.06
N ALA A 92 13.33 13.98 -5.08
CA ALA A 92 13.31 13.53 -6.47
C ALA A 92 14.32 12.42 -6.78
N SER A 93 15.36 12.25 -5.96
CA SER A 93 16.39 11.20 -6.12
C SER A 93 15.97 9.85 -5.52
N THR A 94 14.92 9.82 -4.70
CA THR A 94 14.44 8.59 -4.08
C THR A 94 13.98 7.59 -5.17
N PRO A 95 14.49 6.34 -5.15
CA PRO A 95 14.39 5.44 -6.31
C PRO A 95 13.03 4.80 -6.40
N GLY A 96 11.95 5.30 -6.36
CA GLY A 96 10.63 4.69 -6.51
C GLY A 96 9.75 5.42 -7.50
N VAL A 97 8.95 4.70 -8.24
CA VAL A 97 7.95 5.22 -9.15
C VAL A 97 6.66 4.43 -8.98
N ILE A 98 5.52 5.12 -8.97
CA ILE A 98 4.20 4.50 -8.87
C ILE A 98 3.90 3.78 -10.18
N ILE A 99 3.53 2.51 -10.09
CA ILE A 99 3.23 1.64 -11.23
C ILE A 99 1.79 1.11 -11.25
N GLY A 100 1.01 1.37 -10.20
CA GLY A 100 -0.39 0.97 -10.10
C GLY A 100 -1.06 1.51 -8.85
N THR A 101 -2.40 1.46 -8.82
CA THR A 101 -3.23 1.69 -7.63
C THR A 101 -3.78 0.35 -7.15
N ILE A 102 -4.02 0.17 -5.87
CA ILE A 102 -4.55 -1.08 -5.32
C ILE A 102 -5.87 -0.92 -4.60
N ASP A 103 -6.02 0.11 -3.78
CA ASP A 103 -7.27 0.40 -3.08
C ASP A 103 -7.43 1.90 -2.77
N GLU A 104 -8.65 2.25 -2.35
CA GLU A 104 -9.00 3.52 -1.73
C GLU A 104 -9.44 3.27 -0.31
N SER A 105 -8.89 3.98 0.66
CA SER A 105 -9.38 3.96 2.04
C SER A 105 -10.73 4.67 2.15
N LEU A 106 -11.75 3.96 2.58
CA LEU A 106 -13.15 4.42 2.70
C LEU A 106 -13.70 4.26 4.12
N GLY A 107 -12.88 4.59 5.10
CA GLY A 107 -13.18 4.46 6.52
C GLY A 107 -12.07 3.80 7.31
N GLY A 108 -11.04 3.29 6.64
CA GLY A 108 -9.96 2.55 7.25
C GLY A 108 -8.89 3.39 7.93
N ASP A 109 -8.85 4.68 7.67
CA ASP A 109 -8.00 5.65 8.38
C ASP A 109 -8.85 6.59 9.20
N GLY A 110 -8.44 6.92 10.42
CA GLY A 110 -9.25 7.80 11.24
C GLY A 110 -8.59 8.25 12.53
N VAL A 111 -9.34 9.05 13.27
CA VAL A 111 -8.95 9.56 14.57
C VAL A 111 -9.92 9.05 15.63
N ILE A 112 -9.37 8.42 16.66
CA ILE A 112 -10.10 7.90 17.80
C ILE A 112 -10.00 8.87 18.96
N THR A 113 -11.09 9.04 19.67
CA THR A 113 -11.19 9.82 20.91
C THR A 113 -12.20 9.18 21.85
N ASP A 114 -12.45 9.80 22.99
CA ASP A 114 -13.43 9.39 24.00
C ASP A 114 -14.46 10.48 24.31
N ASP A 115 -15.22 10.29 25.39
CA ASP A 115 -16.26 11.23 25.80
C ASP A 115 -15.76 12.58 26.27
N ALA A 116 -14.47 12.75 26.60
CA ALA A 116 -13.88 14.02 26.95
C ALA A 116 -13.75 15.00 25.81
N ILE A 117 -13.72 14.48 24.55
CA ILE A 117 -13.57 15.24 23.32
C ILE A 117 -14.87 15.14 22.51
N LYS A 118 -15.60 16.22 22.38
CA LYS A 118 -16.90 16.26 21.68
C LYS A 118 -16.77 16.77 20.25
N SER A 119 -15.75 17.58 19.96
CA SER A 119 -15.48 18.19 18.66
C SER A 119 -13.99 18.26 18.37
N VAL A 120 -13.63 18.46 17.12
CA VAL A 120 -12.24 18.67 16.70
C VAL A 120 -11.63 19.90 17.37
N ALA A 121 -12.45 20.93 17.63
CA ALA A 121 -12.00 22.15 18.33
C ALA A 121 -11.52 21.88 19.76
N ASP A 122 -12.04 20.83 20.42
CA ASP A 122 -11.64 20.45 21.78
C ASP A 122 -10.21 19.85 21.82
N LEU A 123 -9.65 19.51 20.68
CA LEU A 123 -8.26 19.05 20.58
C LEU A 123 -7.23 20.16 20.74
N LYS A 124 -7.65 21.44 20.70
CA LYS A 124 -6.73 22.58 20.87
C LYS A 124 -5.97 22.47 22.19
N GLY A 125 -4.64 22.50 22.11
CA GLY A 125 -3.74 22.36 23.26
C GLY A 125 -3.66 20.94 23.86
N LYS A 126 -4.35 19.96 23.28
CA LYS A 126 -4.33 18.56 23.74
C LYS A 126 -3.27 17.75 23.01
N THR A 127 -2.88 16.65 23.63
CA THR A 127 -1.94 15.69 23.02
C THR A 127 -2.69 14.71 22.12
N VAL A 128 -2.22 14.60 20.89
CA VAL A 128 -2.69 13.60 19.90
C VAL A 128 -1.50 12.72 19.52
N ALA A 129 -1.62 11.42 19.72
CA ALA A 129 -0.59 10.48 19.29
C ALA A 129 -0.85 10.05 17.84
N ALA A 130 0.19 10.11 17.00
CA ALA A 130 0.10 9.80 15.60
C ALA A 130 1.50 9.49 15.04
N GLU A 131 1.58 8.56 14.11
CA GLU A 131 2.79 8.37 13.31
C GLU A 131 2.96 9.54 12.31
N PRO A 132 4.18 9.97 12.01
CA PRO A 132 4.41 10.97 10.98
C PRO A 132 3.95 10.49 9.60
N ASN A 133 3.31 11.39 8.85
CA ASN A 133 2.95 11.22 7.43
C ASN A 133 1.90 10.13 7.08
N ILE A 134 1.27 9.48 8.06
CA ILE A 134 0.17 8.54 7.78
C ILE A 134 -1.11 9.29 7.33
N PRO A 135 -1.99 8.62 6.58
CA PRO A 135 -3.25 9.22 6.10
C PRO A 135 -4.13 9.78 7.22
N ALA A 136 -4.24 9.07 8.34
CA ALA A 136 -5.03 9.55 9.48
C ALA A 136 -4.53 10.89 10.05
N ARG A 137 -3.22 11.16 9.99
CA ARG A 137 -2.65 12.46 10.37
C ARG A 137 -2.99 13.55 9.34
N LEU A 138 -3.04 13.22 8.05
CA LEU A 138 -3.53 14.14 7.01
C LEU A 138 -5.01 14.47 7.25
N LEU A 139 -5.85 13.49 7.59
CA LEU A 139 -7.25 13.73 7.95
C LEU A 139 -7.40 14.64 9.16
N LEU A 140 -6.59 14.43 10.20
CA LEU A 140 -6.53 15.32 11.37
C LEU A 140 -6.23 16.77 10.97
N GLN A 141 -5.27 16.97 10.08
CA GLN A 141 -4.92 18.31 9.55
C GLN A 141 -6.09 18.97 8.83
N LEU A 142 -6.77 18.20 7.97
CA LEU A 142 -7.94 18.68 7.22
C LEU A 142 -9.10 19.07 8.16
N GLU A 143 -9.35 18.26 9.18
CA GLU A 143 -10.40 18.53 10.16
C GLU A 143 -10.05 19.73 11.06
N LEU A 144 -8.82 19.87 11.52
CA LEU A 144 -8.34 21.04 12.25
C LEU A 144 -8.49 22.31 11.41
N LYS A 145 -8.12 22.25 10.12
CA LYS A 145 -8.24 23.39 9.20
C LYS A 145 -9.70 23.88 9.04
N LYS A 146 -10.69 22.98 9.04
CA LYS A 146 -12.11 23.36 9.01
C LYS A 146 -12.51 24.16 10.26
N GLN A 147 -11.81 24.00 11.37
CA GLN A 147 -12.02 24.75 12.62
C GLN A 147 -11.12 25.99 12.73
N GLY A 148 -10.36 26.36 11.67
CA GLY A 148 -9.39 27.44 11.73
C GLY A 148 -8.15 27.12 12.58
N LEU A 149 -7.89 25.85 12.84
CA LEU A 149 -6.74 25.33 13.59
C LEU A 149 -5.73 24.65 12.66
N THR A 150 -4.54 24.41 13.20
CA THR A 150 -3.45 23.69 12.51
C THR A 150 -2.87 22.62 13.45
N LEU A 151 -1.94 21.80 12.95
CA LEU A 151 -1.19 20.88 13.82
C LEU A 151 -0.38 21.60 14.91
N ALA A 152 0.00 22.88 14.73
CA ALA A 152 0.66 23.65 15.77
C ALA A 152 -0.26 24.01 16.96
N ASP A 153 -1.57 23.91 16.79
CA ASP A 153 -2.55 24.12 17.86
C ASP A 153 -2.79 22.88 18.72
N VAL A 154 -2.22 21.73 18.38
CA VAL A 154 -2.26 20.48 19.14
C VAL A 154 -0.84 20.03 19.48
N GLN A 155 -0.69 19.18 20.51
CA GLN A 155 0.60 18.59 20.87
C GLN A 155 0.71 17.22 20.20
N ILE A 156 1.44 17.13 19.08
CA ILE A 156 1.63 15.84 18.43
C ILE A 156 2.70 15.03 19.19
N LYS A 157 2.34 13.81 19.56
CA LYS A 157 3.25 12.80 20.07
C LYS A 157 3.48 11.79 18.96
N ASP A 158 4.66 11.84 18.34
CA ASP A 158 5.03 10.87 17.31
C ASP A 158 5.18 9.49 17.94
N ILE A 159 4.47 8.51 17.38
CA ILE A 159 4.47 7.12 17.82
C ILE A 159 4.11 6.20 16.65
N ALA A 160 4.68 5.00 16.62
CA ALA A 160 4.33 4.00 15.62
C ALA A 160 2.85 3.62 15.69
N THR A 161 2.21 3.42 14.55
CA THR A 161 0.76 3.14 14.47
C THR A 161 0.37 1.90 15.28
N ALA A 162 1.20 0.85 15.27
CA ALA A 162 0.96 -0.37 16.03
C ALA A 162 0.85 -0.14 17.55
N ASP A 163 1.49 0.92 18.07
CA ASP A 163 1.50 1.27 19.50
C ASP A 163 0.38 2.23 19.89
N THR A 164 -0.34 2.81 18.92
CA THR A 164 -1.35 3.86 19.19
C THR A 164 -2.46 3.39 20.12
N GLY A 165 -2.94 2.16 19.96
CA GLY A 165 -3.96 1.57 20.83
C GLY A 165 -3.51 1.45 22.30
N ALA A 166 -2.25 1.06 22.52
CA ALA A 166 -1.69 0.93 23.87
C ALA A 166 -1.57 2.31 24.55
N VAL A 167 -1.06 3.33 23.85
CA VAL A 167 -0.90 4.68 24.44
C VAL A 167 -2.23 5.39 24.63
N PHE A 168 -3.29 5.01 23.94
CA PHE A 168 -4.63 5.57 24.14
C PHE A 168 -5.20 5.24 25.51
N ALA A 169 -4.68 4.25 26.23
CA ALA A 169 -5.04 3.98 27.62
C ALA A 169 -4.64 5.13 28.58
N ASP A 170 -3.61 5.91 28.23
CA ASP A 170 -3.18 7.08 28.99
C ASP A 170 -4.14 8.25 28.77
N SER A 171 -4.78 8.73 29.83
CA SER A 171 -5.74 9.84 29.78
C SER A 171 -5.12 11.19 29.38
N SER A 172 -3.80 11.32 29.40
CA SER A 172 -3.09 12.51 28.88
C SER A 172 -3.12 12.59 27.35
N ILE A 173 -3.37 11.46 26.66
CA ILE A 173 -3.55 11.38 25.20
C ILE A 173 -5.03 11.61 24.90
N ALA A 174 -5.38 12.74 24.33
CA ALA A 174 -6.77 13.10 24.01
C ALA A 174 -7.34 12.35 22.81
N ALA A 175 -6.48 12.05 21.84
CA ALA A 175 -6.84 11.33 20.62
C ALA A 175 -5.65 10.55 20.07
N ILE A 176 -5.92 9.55 19.23
CA ILE A 176 -4.94 8.85 18.41
C ILE A 176 -5.35 8.90 16.94
N ALA A 177 -4.40 9.13 16.05
CA ALA A 177 -4.59 8.98 14.61
C ALA A 177 -3.99 7.63 14.20
N THR A 178 -4.78 6.77 13.56
CA THR A 178 -4.43 5.37 13.28
C THR A 178 -5.23 4.84 12.08
N TYR A 179 -5.00 3.58 11.71
CA TYR A 179 -5.70 2.90 10.62
C TYR A 179 -6.04 1.46 10.98
N GLU A 180 -6.83 0.79 10.13
CA GLU A 180 -7.21 -0.62 10.32
C GLU A 180 -6.04 -1.60 10.09
N PRO A 181 -5.89 -2.64 10.90
CA PRO A 181 -6.81 -3.11 11.94
C PRO A 181 -6.63 -2.46 13.33
N PHE A 182 -5.62 -1.63 13.52
CA PHE A 182 -5.30 -1.00 14.80
C PHE A 182 -6.43 -0.10 15.31
N MET A 183 -7.17 0.55 14.39
CA MET A 183 -8.28 1.44 14.71
C MET A 183 -9.42 0.69 15.41
N SER A 184 -9.93 -0.36 14.81
CA SER A 184 -10.97 -1.21 15.38
C SER A 184 -10.53 -1.88 16.68
N GLN A 185 -9.28 -2.36 16.73
CA GLN A 185 -8.72 -2.95 17.95
C GLN A 185 -8.64 -1.94 19.08
N ALA A 186 -8.19 -0.71 18.83
CA ALA A 186 -8.09 0.34 19.83
C ALA A 186 -9.46 0.70 20.41
N VAL A 187 -10.51 0.83 19.58
CA VAL A 187 -11.87 1.07 20.05
C VAL A 187 -12.39 -0.11 20.88
N LYS A 188 -12.22 -1.35 20.38
CA LYS A 188 -12.73 -2.57 21.01
C LYS A 188 -12.09 -2.88 22.36
N THR A 189 -10.79 -2.59 22.51
CA THR A 189 -10.02 -2.91 23.72
C THR A 189 -9.94 -1.74 24.71
N SER A 190 -10.37 -0.54 24.32
CA SER A 190 -10.29 0.64 25.17
C SER A 190 -11.16 0.52 26.40
N SER A 191 -10.58 0.84 27.57
CA SER A 191 -11.33 1.03 28.83
C SER A 191 -11.89 2.45 29.00
N ARG A 192 -11.62 3.35 28.04
CA ARG A 192 -12.05 4.76 28.12
C ARG A 192 -13.54 4.89 27.79
N PRO A 193 -14.34 5.60 28.61
CA PRO A 193 -15.77 5.78 28.36
C PRO A 193 -16.01 6.48 27.00
N GLY A 194 -16.86 5.90 26.17
CA GLY A 194 -17.21 6.47 24.88
C GLY A 194 -16.09 6.50 23.83
N ALA A 195 -15.10 5.62 23.96
CA ALA A 195 -14.07 5.46 22.94
C ALA A 195 -14.71 5.17 21.57
N ARG A 196 -14.39 5.99 20.58
CA ARG A 196 -14.99 5.91 19.24
C ARG A 196 -14.11 6.54 18.18
N VAL A 197 -14.34 6.15 16.93
CA VAL A 197 -13.85 6.88 15.76
C VAL A 197 -14.59 8.22 15.69
N MET A 198 -13.88 9.33 15.73
CA MET A 198 -14.42 10.68 15.69
C MET A 198 -14.72 11.11 14.24
N PHE A 199 -13.78 10.82 13.33
CA PHE A 199 -13.89 11.00 11.89
C PHE A 199 -12.94 10.02 11.20
N SER A 200 -13.19 9.74 9.91
CA SER A 200 -12.40 8.78 9.15
C SER A 200 -12.30 9.17 7.67
N SER A 201 -11.55 8.39 6.91
CA SER A 201 -11.40 8.52 5.45
C SER A 201 -12.73 8.39 4.69
N LYS A 202 -13.78 7.87 5.32
CA LYS A 202 -15.12 7.78 4.73
C LYS A 202 -15.65 9.12 4.23
N ASP A 203 -15.26 10.21 4.90
CA ASP A 203 -15.69 11.58 4.57
C ASP A 203 -14.78 12.26 3.54
N TYR A 204 -13.73 11.56 3.07
CA TYR A 204 -12.64 12.09 2.25
C TYR A 204 -12.35 11.23 1.02
N ARG A 205 -13.37 10.94 0.23
CA ARG A 205 -13.24 10.10 -0.97
C ARG A 205 -12.25 10.67 -1.97
N GLY A 206 -11.44 9.81 -2.57
CA GLY A 206 -10.50 10.14 -3.63
C GLY A 206 -9.21 10.82 -3.15
N ILE A 207 -8.96 10.89 -1.83
CA ILE A 207 -7.73 11.50 -1.28
C ILE A 207 -6.73 10.45 -0.83
N ILE A 208 -7.21 9.36 -0.19
CA ILE A 208 -6.35 8.29 0.33
C ILE A 208 -6.42 7.13 -0.64
N ILE A 209 -5.48 7.13 -1.57
CA ILE A 209 -5.30 6.10 -2.59
C ILE A 209 -4.00 5.38 -2.32
N ASP A 210 -4.09 4.07 -2.17
CA ASP A 210 -2.94 3.20 -2.03
C ASP A 210 -2.36 2.84 -3.40
N VAL A 211 -1.03 2.88 -3.46
CA VAL A 211 -0.28 2.70 -4.69
C VAL A 211 0.80 1.63 -4.54
N ILE A 212 1.12 1.01 -5.65
CA ILE A 212 2.23 0.08 -5.79
C ILE A 212 3.39 0.84 -6.41
N THR A 213 4.55 0.83 -5.76
CA THR A 213 5.77 1.46 -6.28
C THR A 213 6.80 0.43 -6.66
N ALA A 214 7.56 0.71 -7.70
CA ALA A 214 8.68 -0.10 -8.13
C ALA A 214 9.97 0.72 -8.14
N ARG A 215 11.10 0.06 -7.88
CA ARG A 215 12.42 0.64 -8.05
C ARG A 215 12.65 0.97 -9.52
N ARG A 216 12.86 2.24 -9.83
CA ARG A 216 12.91 2.79 -11.20
C ARG A 216 13.90 2.07 -12.11
N GLU A 217 15.12 1.81 -11.61
CA GLU A 217 16.17 1.15 -12.37
C GLU A 217 15.81 -0.31 -12.67
N ASP A 218 15.25 -1.02 -11.68
CA ASP A 218 14.86 -2.41 -11.84
C ASP A 218 13.61 -2.55 -12.73
N LEU A 219 12.66 -1.62 -12.62
CA LEU A 219 11.51 -1.55 -13.55
C LEU A 219 11.96 -1.36 -15.00
N ALA A 220 12.90 -0.46 -15.23
CA ALA A 220 13.41 -0.20 -16.57
C ALA A 220 14.15 -1.42 -17.16
N ALA A 221 14.88 -2.16 -16.33
CA ALA A 221 15.60 -3.38 -16.75
C ALA A 221 14.66 -4.58 -16.95
N ASN A 222 13.61 -4.71 -16.12
CA ASN A 222 12.78 -5.90 -16.00
C ASN A 222 11.26 -5.58 -16.07
N PRO A 223 10.75 -4.86 -17.10
CA PRO A 223 9.33 -4.44 -17.12
C PRO A 223 8.35 -5.61 -17.12
N LYS A 224 8.71 -6.76 -17.70
CA LYS A 224 7.87 -7.96 -17.72
C LYS A 224 7.66 -8.56 -16.32
N LYS A 225 8.69 -8.52 -15.48
CA LYS A 225 8.61 -8.95 -14.08
C LYS A 225 7.49 -8.20 -13.34
N TYR A 226 7.44 -6.89 -13.51
CA TYR A 226 6.40 -6.06 -12.87
C TYR A 226 5.02 -6.21 -13.52
N ALA A 227 4.95 -6.46 -14.83
CA ALA A 227 3.69 -6.78 -15.48
C ALA A 227 3.09 -8.08 -14.94
N SER A 228 3.89 -9.14 -14.78
CA SER A 228 3.46 -10.41 -14.16
C SER A 228 3.07 -10.21 -12.68
N PHE A 229 3.82 -9.40 -11.93
CA PHE A 229 3.50 -9.05 -10.55
C PHE A 229 2.13 -8.37 -10.43
N LEU A 230 1.90 -7.30 -11.19
CA LEU A 230 0.61 -6.59 -11.22
C LEU A 230 -0.53 -7.51 -11.67
N LYS A 231 -0.32 -8.33 -12.70
CA LYS A 231 -1.31 -9.30 -13.18
C LYS A 231 -1.80 -10.20 -12.05
N CYS A 232 -0.89 -10.73 -11.23
CA CYS A 232 -1.25 -11.61 -10.12
C CYS A 232 -2.00 -10.86 -9.01
N ILE A 233 -1.61 -9.63 -8.69
CA ILE A 233 -2.30 -8.80 -7.72
C ILE A 233 -3.74 -8.54 -8.17
N TYR A 234 -3.96 -8.10 -9.41
CA TYR A 234 -5.31 -7.82 -9.89
C TYR A 234 -6.16 -9.09 -10.05
N LYS A 235 -5.58 -10.25 -10.37
CA LYS A 235 -6.29 -11.54 -10.28
C LYS A 235 -6.78 -11.83 -8.84
N ALA A 236 -5.97 -11.52 -7.82
CA ALA A 236 -6.40 -11.68 -6.44
C ALA A 236 -7.47 -10.67 -6.04
N VAL A 237 -7.43 -9.44 -6.58
CA VAL A 237 -8.52 -8.45 -6.43
C VAL A 237 -9.81 -8.98 -7.06
N ASP A 238 -9.76 -9.55 -8.26
CA ASP A 238 -10.94 -10.14 -8.89
C ASP A 238 -11.45 -11.36 -8.12
N PHE A 239 -10.53 -12.18 -7.58
CA PHE A 239 -10.87 -13.30 -6.71
C PHE A 239 -11.58 -12.86 -5.43
N SER A 240 -11.21 -11.72 -4.84
CA SER A 240 -11.90 -11.17 -3.66
C SER A 240 -13.39 -10.87 -3.91
N LYS A 241 -13.73 -10.52 -5.15
CA LYS A 241 -15.12 -10.24 -5.57
C LYS A 241 -15.88 -11.53 -5.93
N ALA A 242 -15.19 -12.47 -6.58
CA ALA A 242 -15.78 -13.72 -7.04
C ALA A 242 -16.00 -14.73 -5.91
N GLU A 243 -15.05 -14.83 -4.98
CA GLU A 243 -15.00 -15.81 -3.90
C GLU A 243 -14.67 -15.16 -2.55
N PRO A 244 -15.52 -14.24 -2.05
CA PRO A 244 -15.19 -13.38 -0.89
C PRO A 244 -14.92 -14.18 0.39
N ASP A 245 -15.60 -15.30 0.61
CA ASP A 245 -15.38 -16.14 1.78
C ASP A 245 -14.00 -16.81 1.73
N LYS A 246 -13.65 -17.39 0.59
CA LYS A 246 -12.32 -18.00 0.38
C LYS A 246 -11.20 -16.98 0.43
N TYR A 247 -11.42 -15.81 -0.14
CA TYR A 247 -10.46 -14.72 -0.06
C TYR A 247 -10.17 -14.34 1.39
N ALA A 248 -11.23 -14.19 2.21
CA ALA A 248 -11.10 -13.87 3.62
C ALA A 248 -10.38 -14.99 4.41
N GLU A 249 -10.66 -16.27 4.10
CA GLU A 249 -9.97 -17.42 4.70
C GLU A 249 -8.45 -17.42 4.41
N LEU A 250 -8.05 -17.06 3.18
CA LEU A 250 -6.65 -16.95 2.79
C LEU A 250 -5.98 -15.71 3.40
N ALA A 251 -6.62 -14.56 3.37
CA ALA A 251 -6.04 -13.31 3.86
C ALA A 251 -5.87 -13.28 5.39
N ALA A 252 -6.86 -13.78 6.14
CA ALA A 252 -6.94 -13.62 7.59
C ALA A 252 -5.67 -14.06 8.37
N PRO A 253 -5.04 -15.22 8.09
CA PRO A 253 -3.85 -15.67 8.81
C PRO A 253 -2.66 -14.71 8.69
N HIS A 254 -2.49 -14.05 7.54
CA HIS A 254 -1.39 -13.12 7.30
C HIS A 254 -1.46 -11.88 8.19
N PHE A 255 -2.68 -11.47 8.58
CA PHE A 255 -2.92 -10.28 9.40
C PHE A 255 -3.27 -10.60 10.86
N GLY A 256 -3.27 -11.87 11.25
CA GLY A 256 -3.69 -12.28 12.61
C GLY A 256 -5.16 -11.98 12.90
N LEU A 257 -6.00 -11.96 11.85
CA LEU A 257 -7.43 -11.68 11.91
C LEU A 257 -8.26 -12.96 11.76
N THR A 258 -9.57 -12.86 12.05
CA THR A 258 -10.52 -13.88 11.65
C THR A 258 -11.05 -13.58 10.23
N PRO A 259 -11.54 -14.59 9.48
CA PRO A 259 -12.20 -14.33 8.19
C PRO A 259 -13.39 -13.36 8.28
N ALA A 260 -14.07 -13.32 9.42
CA ALA A 260 -15.16 -12.39 9.68
C ALA A 260 -14.66 -10.95 9.79
N ASP A 261 -13.55 -10.72 10.53
CA ASP A 261 -12.93 -9.39 10.66
C ASP A 261 -12.43 -8.90 9.28
N VAL A 262 -11.84 -9.78 8.47
CA VAL A 262 -11.42 -9.43 7.10
C VAL A 262 -12.62 -8.98 6.26
N LYS A 263 -13.72 -9.73 6.26
CA LYS A 263 -14.93 -9.36 5.50
C LYS A 263 -15.53 -8.05 5.98
N GLU A 264 -15.57 -7.81 7.27
CA GLU A 264 -16.08 -6.56 7.85
C GLU A 264 -15.21 -5.38 7.41
N THR A 265 -13.89 -5.50 7.51
CA THR A 265 -12.95 -4.44 7.09
C THR A 265 -13.06 -4.14 5.59
N LEU A 266 -13.11 -5.18 4.73
CA LEU A 266 -13.29 -5.00 3.29
C LEU A 266 -14.63 -4.35 2.92
N ALA A 267 -15.68 -4.59 3.70
CA ALA A 267 -16.99 -4.02 3.44
C ALA A 267 -17.13 -2.57 3.90
N SER A 268 -16.37 -2.15 4.94
CA SER A 268 -16.58 -0.87 5.63
C SER A 268 -15.42 0.12 5.51
N SER A 269 -14.21 -0.34 5.16
CA SER A 269 -13.00 0.44 5.40
C SER A 269 -12.16 0.72 4.16
N LEU A 270 -12.33 -0.06 3.08
CA LEU A 270 -11.60 0.13 1.83
C LEU A 270 -12.37 -0.38 0.61
N ALA A 271 -11.94 0.04 -0.57
CA ALA A 271 -12.42 -0.50 -1.84
C ALA A 271 -11.24 -0.84 -2.75
N TYR A 272 -11.10 -2.11 -3.10
CA TYR A 272 -10.10 -2.54 -4.08
C TYR A 272 -10.35 -1.94 -5.46
N THR A 273 -9.26 -1.51 -6.09
CA THR A 273 -9.25 -1.03 -7.47
C THR A 273 -9.06 -2.23 -8.41
N ALA A 274 -10.00 -2.49 -9.31
CA ALA A 274 -9.83 -3.50 -10.36
C ALA A 274 -8.81 -3.03 -11.42
N LEU A 275 -8.25 -3.96 -12.21
CA LEU A 275 -7.24 -3.62 -13.24
C LEU A 275 -7.69 -2.51 -14.18
N ALA A 276 -8.92 -2.58 -14.72
CA ALA A 276 -9.43 -1.58 -15.65
C ALA A 276 -9.56 -0.19 -15.00
N ASP A 277 -9.97 -0.15 -13.72
CA ASP A 277 -10.07 1.09 -12.96
C ASP A 277 -8.66 1.64 -12.65
N ALA A 278 -7.71 0.79 -12.28
CA ALA A 278 -6.33 1.17 -12.05
C ALA A 278 -5.67 1.72 -13.31
N GLN A 279 -5.87 1.08 -14.47
CA GLN A 279 -5.42 1.60 -15.77
C GLN A 279 -6.02 2.98 -16.07
N SER A 280 -7.31 3.17 -15.78
CA SER A 280 -7.99 4.46 -15.92
C SER A 280 -7.42 5.53 -14.96
N TYR A 281 -7.15 5.17 -13.70
CA TYR A 281 -6.52 6.08 -12.73
C TYR A 281 -5.13 6.50 -13.17
N MET A 282 -4.32 5.56 -13.66
CA MET A 282 -2.95 5.82 -14.12
C MET A 282 -2.90 6.63 -15.42
N GLY A 283 -3.92 6.53 -16.27
CA GLY A 283 -3.95 7.10 -17.62
C GLY A 283 -3.27 6.19 -18.65
N LYS A 284 -3.43 6.50 -19.93
CA LYS A 284 -2.76 5.77 -21.01
C LYS A 284 -1.26 6.09 -21.02
N PRO A 285 -0.41 5.23 -21.65
CA PRO A 285 1.02 5.50 -21.76
C PRO A 285 1.30 6.88 -22.35
N GLY A 286 2.02 7.71 -21.58
CA GLY A 286 2.36 9.09 -21.94
C GLY A 286 1.25 10.13 -21.72
N GLU A 287 0.08 9.74 -21.22
CA GLU A 287 -1.02 10.66 -20.87
C GLU A 287 -1.20 10.70 -19.35
N ARG A 288 -1.65 11.85 -18.83
CA ARG A 288 -2.01 11.98 -17.42
C ARG A 288 -3.35 11.29 -17.17
N GLY A 289 -3.42 10.49 -16.11
CA GLY A 289 -4.67 9.96 -15.57
C GLY A 289 -5.09 10.71 -14.30
N LYS A 290 -6.23 10.32 -13.74
CA LYS A 290 -6.79 10.90 -12.50
C LYS A 290 -5.80 10.86 -11.32
N LEU A 291 -4.93 9.84 -11.24
CA LEU A 291 -3.94 9.72 -10.18
C LEU A 291 -2.95 10.89 -10.16
N HIS A 292 -2.61 11.46 -11.31
CA HIS A 292 -1.74 12.63 -11.39
C HIS A 292 -2.38 13.85 -10.69
N ASP A 293 -3.67 14.07 -10.88
CA ASP A 293 -4.37 15.18 -10.26
C ASP A 293 -4.52 14.99 -8.75
N ILE A 294 -4.80 13.75 -8.31
CA ILE A 294 -4.80 13.37 -6.90
C ILE A 294 -3.41 13.57 -6.30
N PHE A 295 -2.36 13.12 -7.00
CA PHE A 295 -0.98 13.29 -6.57
C PHE A 295 -0.63 14.77 -6.36
N ASP A 296 -0.98 15.63 -7.33
CA ASP A 296 -0.67 17.07 -7.25
C ASP A 296 -1.48 17.74 -6.12
N GLN A 297 -2.74 17.34 -5.91
CA GLN A 297 -3.57 17.85 -4.81
C GLN A 297 -3.00 17.45 -3.45
N VAL A 298 -2.66 16.17 -3.25
CA VAL A 298 -2.11 15.66 -1.99
C VAL A 298 -0.71 16.21 -1.76
N MET A 299 0.09 16.41 -2.82
CA MET A 299 1.40 17.06 -2.74
C MET A 299 1.30 18.47 -2.17
N GLN A 300 0.33 19.24 -2.61
CA GLN A 300 0.11 20.59 -2.07
C GLN A 300 -0.29 20.54 -0.58
N LEU A 301 -1.16 19.60 -0.19
CA LEU A 301 -1.53 19.41 1.22
C LEU A 301 -0.32 19.03 2.06
N ASN A 302 0.53 18.12 1.59
CA ASN A 302 1.74 17.71 2.29
C ASN A 302 2.75 18.86 2.47
N LEU A 303 2.91 19.72 1.48
CA LEU A 303 3.74 20.93 1.57
C LEU A 303 3.15 21.94 2.57
N ASP A 304 1.86 22.24 2.45
CA ASP A 304 1.17 23.19 3.34
C ASP A 304 1.25 22.78 4.82
N ASN A 305 1.31 21.48 5.07
CA ASN A 305 1.32 20.88 6.40
C ASN A 305 2.72 20.51 6.91
N GLY A 306 3.77 20.75 6.11
CA GLY A 306 5.14 20.38 6.45
C GLY A 306 5.41 18.88 6.47
N ALA A 307 4.52 18.06 5.90
CA ALA A 307 4.71 16.61 5.74
C ALA A 307 5.67 16.29 4.60
N ALA A 308 5.85 17.19 3.65
CA ALA A 308 6.86 17.14 2.60
C ALA A 308 7.68 18.42 2.58
N GLU A 309 8.94 18.33 2.19
CA GLU A 309 9.88 19.47 2.05
C GLU A 309 10.09 19.84 0.59
N THR A 310 9.98 18.86 -0.30
CA THR A 310 10.26 19.02 -1.73
C THR A 310 8.99 18.74 -2.53
N LYS A 311 8.65 19.67 -3.44
CA LYS A 311 7.56 19.43 -4.39
C LYS A 311 8.03 18.41 -5.44
N LEU A 312 7.34 17.29 -5.50
CA LEU A 312 7.54 16.26 -6.51
C LEU A 312 6.63 16.52 -7.72
N ASP A 313 7.12 16.18 -8.92
CA ASP A 313 6.37 16.25 -10.17
C ASP A 313 5.68 14.92 -10.44
N SER A 314 4.34 14.89 -10.47
CA SER A 314 3.56 13.68 -10.73
C SER A 314 3.97 12.98 -12.04
N ASN A 315 4.34 13.73 -13.08
CA ASN A 315 4.79 13.14 -14.35
C ASN A 315 6.11 12.37 -14.24
N GLN A 316 6.91 12.63 -13.20
CA GLN A 316 8.15 11.90 -12.90
C GLN A 316 7.96 10.80 -11.88
N GLN A 317 6.89 10.87 -11.09
CA GLN A 317 6.61 9.93 -10.00
C GLN A 317 5.64 8.81 -10.38
N ILE A 318 4.97 8.92 -11.54
CA ILE A 318 3.98 7.94 -12.01
C ILE A 318 4.45 7.39 -13.36
N ASP A 319 4.64 6.05 -13.43
CA ASP A 319 4.90 5.32 -14.67
C ASP A 319 3.67 4.45 -14.99
N ASN A 320 2.97 4.83 -16.04
CA ASN A 320 1.77 4.13 -16.47
C ASN A 320 1.99 3.11 -17.59
N ALA A 321 3.24 2.89 -18.02
CA ALA A 321 3.54 1.99 -19.13
C ALA A 321 3.30 0.53 -18.74
N VAL A 322 3.81 0.09 -17.58
CA VAL A 322 3.77 -1.32 -17.19
C VAL A 322 2.35 -1.80 -16.91
N ILE A 323 1.52 -1.00 -16.19
CA ILE A 323 0.14 -1.41 -15.89
C ILE A 323 -0.71 -1.53 -17.16
N ASN A 324 -0.47 -0.66 -18.14
CA ASN A 324 -1.17 -0.71 -19.43
C ASN A 324 -0.68 -1.87 -20.34
N SER A 325 0.41 -2.54 -19.98
CA SER A 325 0.84 -3.78 -20.66
C SER A 325 0.18 -5.04 -20.08
N VAL A 326 -0.47 -4.93 -18.93
CA VAL A 326 -1.20 -6.05 -18.28
C VAL A 326 -2.52 -6.24 -19.02
N ALA A 327 -2.72 -7.45 -19.56
CA ALA A 327 -4.00 -7.83 -20.15
C ALA A 327 -5.01 -8.21 -19.07
N PRO A 328 -6.31 -7.94 -19.30
CA PRO A 328 -7.40 -8.36 -18.44
C PRO A 328 -7.47 -9.86 -18.20
#